data_3785d8900b0fbb1521962becb52b1c14
#
_entry.id   3785d8900b0fbb1521962becb52b1c14
#
_cell.length_a   1.000
_cell.length_b   1.000
_cell.length_c   1.000
_cell.angle_alpha   90.00
_cell.angle_beta   90.00
_cell.angle_gamma   90.00
#
_symmetry.space_group_name_H-M   'P 1'
#
loop_
_entity.id
_entity.type
_entity.pdbx_description
1 polymer ?
#
loop_
_entity_poly.entity_id
_entity_poly.type
_entity_poly.pdbx_seq_one_letter_code
_entity_poly.pdbx_strand_id
1 'polypeptide(L)'
;METNPCNLCTEVIGVSMLEFDNVSKSFWTGSHRKVILDRASFRVELGQSLGILAPNGTGKTTLVKMMAGLEKPDEGEIRKTCRVSFPLGFMGGVVTRHTAMENSRFIARLYGLDPDYVEAYCRWLCDLGEYFDQPLGTYSSGMRARFTFALLLALDFDIYLVDEGMPTYTDVEFNRKAGDILAERLRTTTMIMVSHQPETLARFVSKAAVLRDGKLHMFDSLEEAKQLYDYETHS
;
A
#
# COMPACT_ATOMS: atom_id res chain seq x y z
N MET A 1 33.52 -1.47 -7.36
CA MET A 1 33.53 -2.26 -6.11
C MET A 1 32.22 -1.99 -5.41
N GLU A 2 31.33 -2.94 -5.60
CA GLU A 2 29.96 -2.90 -5.09
C GLU A 2 29.99 -3.28 -3.61
N THR A 3 29.52 -2.41 -2.76
CA THR A 3 29.12 -2.79 -1.41
C THR A 3 27.63 -2.48 -1.25
N ASN A 4 26.85 -3.48 -1.52
CA ASN A 4 25.42 -3.51 -1.23
C ASN A 4 25.22 -3.64 0.28
N PRO A 5 24.66 -2.66 1.03
CA PRO A 5 24.58 -2.73 2.50
C PRO A 5 23.30 -3.44 3.00
N CYS A 6 22.82 -4.47 2.32
CA CYS A 6 21.63 -5.20 2.75
C CYS A 6 21.90 -6.68 3.06
N ASN A 7 23.07 -6.99 3.68
CA ASN A 7 23.42 -8.37 4.11
C ASN A 7 23.07 -8.66 5.58
N LEU A 8 22.25 -7.87 6.25
CA LEU A 8 21.87 -8.13 7.65
C LEU A 8 20.53 -8.86 7.83
N CYS A 9 19.87 -9.27 6.74
CA CYS A 9 18.61 -10.01 6.80
C CYS A 9 18.70 -11.48 6.38
N THR A 10 19.90 -12.06 6.24
CA THR A 10 20.07 -13.40 5.63
C THR A 10 20.48 -14.51 6.60
N GLU A 11 20.07 -14.46 7.87
CA GLU A 11 20.30 -15.59 8.78
C GLU A 11 19.13 -15.92 9.71
N VAL A 12 17.89 -15.82 9.21
CA VAL A 12 16.78 -16.59 9.76
C VAL A 12 16.12 -17.27 8.58
N ILE A 13 16.09 -18.59 8.57
CA ILE A 13 15.33 -19.42 7.65
C ILE A 13 13.84 -19.11 7.91
N GLY A 14 13.36 -18.00 7.40
CA GLY A 14 11.99 -17.52 7.47
C GLY A 14 11.68 -16.76 6.20
N VAL A 15 10.71 -17.23 5.45
CA VAL A 15 10.16 -16.53 4.30
C VAL A 15 9.80 -15.10 4.76
N SER A 16 10.34 -14.07 4.08
CA SER A 16 9.96 -12.69 4.35
C SER A 16 8.45 -12.53 4.21
N MET A 17 7.79 -11.96 5.22
CA MET A 17 6.34 -11.97 5.32
C MET A 17 5.76 -10.80 6.11
N LEU A 18 4.48 -10.59 5.88
CA LEU A 18 3.58 -9.83 6.75
C LEU A 18 2.62 -10.82 7.41
N GLU A 19 2.64 -10.91 8.74
CA GLU A 19 1.83 -11.84 9.51
C GLU A 19 0.96 -11.11 10.53
N PHE A 20 -0.31 -11.48 10.57
CA PHE A 20 -1.27 -11.10 11.60
C PHE A 20 -1.50 -12.32 12.48
N ASP A 21 -1.31 -12.16 13.79
CA ASP A 21 -1.48 -13.21 14.80
C ASP A 21 -2.51 -12.78 15.84
N ASN A 22 -3.72 -13.38 15.77
CA ASN A 22 -4.87 -13.10 16.65
C ASN A 22 -5.21 -11.60 16.77
N VAL A 23 -5.14 -10.87 15.67
CA VAL A 23 -5.31 -9.42 15.62
C VAL A 23 -6.78 -9.04 15.77
N SER A 24 -7.07 -8.19 16.74
CA SER A 24 -8.39 -7.55 16.93
C SER A 24 -8.26 -6.04 16.80
N LYS A 25 -9.26 -5.42 16.18
CA LYS A 25 -9.38 -3.97 16.07
C LYS A 25 -10.83 -3.54 16.05
N SER A 26 -11.18 -2.54 16.87
CA SER A 26 -12.51 -1.94 16.90
C SER A 26 -12.45 -0.44 17.14
N PHE A 27 -13.50 0.25 16.77
CA PHE A 27 -13.71 1.67 17.09
C PHE A 27 -15.05 1.89 17.76
N TRP A 28 -15.10 2.85 18.66
CA TRP A 28 -16.33 3.30 19.28
C TRP A 28 -16.85 4.55 18.53
N THR A 29 -18.11 4.49 18.10
CA THR A 29 -18.82 5.63 17.51
C THR A 29 -20.04 5.89 18.38
N GLY A 30 -19.90 6.80 19.34
CA GLY A 30 -20.90 6.98 20.39
C GLY A 30 -21.04 5.71 21.23
N SER A 31 -22.25 5.14 21.27
CA SER A 31 -22.55 3.88 22.01
C SER A 31 -22.32 2.61 21.20
N HIS A 32 -22.00 2.71 19.90
CA HIS A 32 -21.84 1.56 19.02
C HIS A 32 -20.36 1.18 18.87
N ARG A 33 -20.06 -0.10 19.11
CA ARG A 33 -18.75 -0.69 18.83
C ARG A 33 -18.75 -1.24 17.42
N LYS A 34 -17.88 -0.70 16.56
CA LYS A 34 -17.64 -1.21 15.21
C LYS A 34 -16.40 -2.08 15.22
N VAL A 35 -16.59 -3.37 15.03
CA VAL A 35 -15.49 -4.35 14.89
C VAL A 35 -14.96 -4.28 13.47
N ILE A 36 -13.64 -4.14 13.32
CA ILE A 36 -12.91 -4.16 12.05
C ILE A 36 -12.28 -5.54 11.85
N LEU A 37 -11.57 -6.03 12.87
CA LEU A 37 -11.03 -7.38 12.94
C LEU A 37 -11.37 -8.01 14.30
N ASP A 38 -11.66 -9.31 14.29
CA ASP A 38 -11.90 -10.12 15.48
C ASP A 38 -10.99 -11.36 15.44
N ARG A 39 -9.89 -11.32 16.17
CA ARG A 39 -8.89 -12.38 16.27
C ARG A 39 -8.50 -12.95 14.90
N ALA A 40 -8.25 -12.04 13.95
CA ALA A 40 -7.86 -12.42 12.60
C ALA A 40 -6.41 -12.88 12.57
N SER A 41 -6.17 -14.04 11.98
CA SER A 41 -4.83 -14.59 11.77
C SER A 41 -4.67 -14.95 10.30
N PHE A 42 -3.67 -14.37 9.65
CA PHE A 42 -3.33 -14.66 8.27
C PHE A 42 -1.88 -14.24 7.97
N ARG A 43 -1.34 -14.74 6.86
CA ARG A 43 0.02 -14.48 6.41
C ARG A 43 0.03 -14.13 4.93
N VAL A 44 0.84 -13.14 4.57
CA VAL A 44 1.16 -12.80 3.17
C VAL A 44 2.65 -13.03 2.97
N GLU A 45 2.97 -13.94 2.05
CA GLU A 45 4.34 -14.25 1.64
C GLU A 45 4.76 -13.40 0.45
N LEU A 46 6.05 -13.13 0.31
CA LEU A 46 6.55 -12.38 -0.85
C LEU A 46 6.38 -13.18 -2.15
N GLY A 47 6.17 -12.45 -3.24
CA GLY A 47 5.97 -13.02 -4.57
C GLY A 47 4.52 -13.39 -4.89
N GLN A 48 3.58 -13.31 -3.93
CA GLN A 48 2.17 -13.61 -4.12
C GLN A 48 1.31 -12.37 -3.86
N SER A 49 0.87 -11.70 -4.92
CA SER A 49 -0.01 -10.54 -4.78
C SER A 49 -1.39 -10.97 -4.27
N LEU A 50 -1.92 -10.22 -3.28
CA LEU A 50 -3.18 -10.51 -2.58
C LEU A 50 -4.21 -9.42 -2.87
N GLY A 51 -5.38 -9.83 -3.39
CA GLY A 51 -6.56 -8.97 -3.46
C GLY A 51 -7.48 -9.17 -2.28
N ILE A 52 -7.91 -8.11 -1.61
CA ILE A 52 -8.86 -8.19 -0.51
C ILE A 52 -10.17 -7.52 -0.93
N LEU A 53 -11.21 -8.32 -1.09
CA LEU A 53 -12.57 -7.86 -1.32
C LEU A 53 -13.21 -7.45 0.01
N ALA A 54 -13.76 -6.27 0.07
CA ALA A 54 -14.42 -5.78 1.27
C ALA A 54 -15.48 -4.71 0.92
N PRO A 55 -16.72 -4.82 1.39
CA PRO A 55 -17.74 -3.81 1.20
C PRO A 55 -17.36 -2.45 1.79
N ASN A 56 -18.05 -1.39 1.36
CA ASN A 56 -17.83 -0.07 1.92
C ASN A 56 -18.17 -0.05 3.41
N GLY A 57 -17.33 0.62 4.17
CA GLY A 57 -17.53 0.73 5.61
C GLY A 57 -17.06 -0.45 6.45
N THR A 58 -16.55 -1.55 5.91
CA THR A 58 -16.07 -2.72 6.67
C THR A 58 -14.74 -2.49 7.38
N GLY A 59 -13.99 -1.43 7.03
CA GLY A 59 -12.70 -1.11 7.65
C GLY A 59 -11.48 -1.32 6.75
N LYS A 60 -11.67 -1.34 5.41
CA LYS A 60 -10.60 -1.45 4.41
C LYS A 60 -9.38 -0.57 4.74
N THR A 61 -9.61 0.72 4.83
CA THR A 61 -8.54 1.70 5.12
C THR A 61 -7.86 1.43 6.48
N THR A 62 -8.59 0.97 7.48
CA THR A 62 -8.00 0.60 8.78
C THR A 62 -7.11 -0.63 8.65
N LEU A 63 -7.54 -1.65 7.91
CA LEU A 63 -6.74 -2.85 7.64
C LEU A 63 -5.44 -2.48 6.91
N VAL A 64 -5.54 -1.65 5.86
CA VAL A 64 -4.36 -1.17 5.10
C VAL A 64 -3.42 -0.36 6.00
N LYS A 65 -3.95 0.52 6.87
CA LYS A 65 -3.15 1.28 7.83
C LYS A 65 -2.44 0.37 8.85
N MET A 66 -3.09 -0.70 9.32
CA MET A 66 -2.45 -1.68 10.21
C MET A 66 -1.34 -2.43 9.47
N MET A 67 -1.54 -2.84 8.22
CA MET A 67 -0.50 -3.44 7.38
C MET A 67 0.68 -2.49 7.19
N ALA A 68 0.44 -1.20 7.00
CA ALA A 68 1.47 -0.18 6.90
C ALA A 68 2.18 0.11 8.23
N GLY A 69 1.56 -0.22 9.37
CA GLY A 69 2.04 0.14 10.72
C GLY A 69 1.65 1.55 11.17
N LEU A 70 0.69 2.15 10.48
CA LEU A 70 0.14 3.49 10.78
C LEU A 70 -1.00 3.43 11.80
N GLU A 71 -1.54 2.24 12.04
CA GLU A 71 -2.57 1.96 13.03
C GLU A 71 -2.16 0.72 13.82
N LYS A 72 -2.31 0.77 15.14
CA LYS A 72 -2.01 -0.38 16.02
C LYS A 72 -3.24 -1.25 16.21
N PRO A 73 -3.08 -2.58 16.32
CA PRO A 73 -4.16 -3.45 16.78
C PRO A 73 -4.53 -3.13 18.25
N ASP A 74 -5.75 -3.47 18.64
CA ASP A 74 -6.18 -3.42 20.03
C ASP A 74 -5.68 -4.65 20.80
N GLU A 75 -5.64 -5.82 20.11
CA GLU A 75 -5.13 -7.09 20.63
C GLU A 75 -4.40 -7.85 19.51
N GLY A 76 -3.52 -8.79 19.90
CA GLY A 76 -2.71 -9.58 18.97
C GLY A 76 -1.47 -8.84 18.49
N GLU A 77 -0.79 -9.43 17.51
CA GLU A 77 0.48 -8.91 17.00
C GLU A 77 0.52 -8.90 15.47
N ILE A 78 1.16 -7.86 14.91
CA ILE A 78 1.47 -7.77 13.48
C ILE A 78 2.97 -7.82 13.33
N ARG A 79 3.48 -8.92 12.75
CA ARG A 79 4.91 -9.14 12.51
C ARG A 79 5.25 -8.82 11.06
N LYS A 80 6.34 -8.09 10.85
CA LYS A 80 6.85 -7.71 9.53
C LYS A 80 8.33 -8.06 9.46
N THR A 81 8.68 -8.95 8.55
CA THR A 81 10.09 -9.28 8.24
C THR A 81 10.52 -8.71 6.89
N CYS A 82 9.71 -7.79 6.34
CA CYS A 82 9.88 -7.15 5.04
C CYS A 82 9.51 -5.67 5.11
N ARG A 83 9.91 -4.90 4.09
CA ARG A 83 9.56 -3.48 3.96
C ARG A 83 8.19 -3.35 3.31
N VAL A 84 7.22 -2.86 4.08
CA VAL A 84 5.86 -2.61 3.62
C VAL A 84 5.69 -1.11 3.34
N SER A 85 5.13 -0.78 2.18
CA SER A 85 4.90 0.61 1.80
C SER A 85 3.83 1.28 2.68
N PHE A 86 3.81 2.61 2.68
CA PHE A 86 2.59 3.33 3.02
C PHE A 86 1.52 3.11 1.95
N PRO A 87 0.22 3.27 2.26
CA PRO A 87 -0.84 3.07 1.27
C PRO A 87 -0.70 4.04 0.09
N LEU A 88 -0.93 3.56 -1.12
CA LEU A 88 -0.91 4.38 -2.32
C LEU A 88 -1.92 5.52 -2.20
N GLY A 89 -1.50 6.75 -2.51
CA GLY A 89 -2.34 7.94 -2.31
C GLY A 89 -2.37 8.49 -0.88
N PHE A 90 -1.74 7.82 0.08
CA PHE A 90 -1.62 8.32 1.44
C PHE A 90 -0.57 9.44 1.52
N MET A 91 -1.00 10.62 1.96
CA MET A 91 -0.14 11.81 2.10
C MET A 91 0.61 11.85 3.46
N GLY A 92 0.54 10.78 4.24
CA GLY A 92 1.21 10.70 5.53
C GLY A 92 2.75 10.71 5.37
N GLY A 93 3.40 11.58 6.10
CA GLY A 93 4.85 11.76 6.03
C GLY A 93 5.31 12.89 5.11
N VAL A 94 4.45 13.42 4.23
CA VAL A 94 4.76 14.63 3.45
C VAL A 94 4.28 15.89 4.15
N VAL A 95 5.12 16.91 4.16
CA VAL A 95 4.84 18.19 4.79
C VAL A 95 4.38 19.17 3.71
N THR A 96 3.13 19.62 3.79
CA THR A 96 2.52 20.46 2.75
C THR A 96 3.17 21.85 2.60
N ARG A 97 3.84 22.35 3.64
CA ARG A 97 4.60 23.63 3.59
C ARG A 97 5.96 23.49 2.93
N HIS A 98 6.47 22.28 2.79
CA HIS A 98 7.71 21.98 2.11
C HIS A 98 7.48 21.75 0.61
N THR A 99 8.51 21.95 -0.19
CA THR A 99 8.53 21.65 -1.62
C THR A 99 8.57 20.15 -1.87
N ALA A 100 8.32 19.72 -3.11
CA ALA A 100 8.50 18.31 -3.48
C ALA A 100 9.98 17.90 -3.33
N MET A 101 10.93 18.79 -3.66
CA MET A 101 12.35 18.58 -3.45
C MET A 101 12.67 18.30 -1.97
N GLU A 102 12.23 19.16 -1.05
CA GLU A 102 12.49 19.00 0.38
C GLU A 102 11.87 17.73 0.94
N ASN A 103 10.63 17.42 0.53
CA ASN A 103 9.94 16.19 0.94
C ASN A 103 10.64 14.94 0.43
N SER A 104 11.03 14.88 -0.86
CA SER A 104 11.73 13.73 -1.42
C SER A 104 13.06 13.47 -0.72
N ARG A 105 13.85 14.51 -0.47
CA ARG A 105 15.14 14.43 0.26
C ARG A 105 14.94 14.01 1.72
N PHE A 106 13.92 14.54 2.38
CA PHE A 106 13.58 14.17 3.76
C PHE A 106 13.20 12.69 3.87
N ILE A 107 12.28 12.23 3.02
CA ILE A 107 11.84 10.83 3.01
C ILE A 107 12.99 9.89 2.63
N ALA A 108 13.83 10.25 1.65
CA ALA A 108 15.00 9.46 1.30
C ALA A 108 15.90 9.19 2.53
N ARG A 109 16.17 10.24 3.34
CA ARG A 109 16.97 10.08 4.56
C ARG A 109 16.30 9.19 5.60
N LEU A 110 14.97 9.25 5.75
CA LEU A 110 14.23 8.37 6.67
C LEU A 110 14.35 6.89 6.28
N TYR A 111 14.41 6.61 4.97
CA TYR A 111 14.54 5.25 4.44
C TYR A 111 16.00 4.83 4.18
N GLY A 112 16.98 5.68 4.53
CA GLY A 112 18.40 5.38 4.33
C GLY A 112 18.84 5.34 2.86
N LEU A 113 18.12 6.04 1.99
CA LEU A 113 18.40 6.13 0.55
C LEU A 113 19.17 7.42 0.23
N ASP A 114 19.80 7.46 -0.94
CA ASP A 114 20.44 8.65 -1.45
C ASP A 114 19.40 9.74 -1.77
N PRO A 115 19.46 10.92 -1.10
CA PRO A 115 18.50 11.99 -1.33
C PRO A 115 18.54 12.57 -2.75
N ASP A 116 19.71 12.58 -3.39
CA ASP A 116 19.86 13.12 -4.74
C ASP A 116 19.23 12.16 -5.77
N TYR A 117 19.36 10.86 -5.56
CA TYR A 117 18.69 9.85 -6.37
C TYR A 117 17.16 9.95 -6.27
N VAL A 118 16.62 9.97 -5.04
CA VAL A 118 15.15 10.00 -4.83
C VAL A 118 14.57 11.31 -5.37
N GLU A 119 15.23 12.46 -5.17
CA GLU A 119 14.81 13.74 -5.73
C GLU A 119 14.77 13.67 -7.26
N ALA A 120 15.88 13.26 -7.89
CA ALA A 120 15.97 13.17 -9.35
C ALA A 120 14.93 12.24 -9.95
N TYR A 121 14.68 11.09 -9.31
CA TYR A 121 13.66 10.13 -9.72
C TYR A 121 12.25 10.73 -9.63
N CYS A 122 11.91 11.36 -8.50
CA CYS A 122 10.62 12.02 -8.32
C CYS A 122 10.41 13.13 -9.36
N ARG A 123 11.42 13.99 -9.58
CA ARG A 123 11.37 15.09 -10.55
C ARG A 123 11.13 14.57 -11.96
N TRP A 124 11.85 13.50 -12.35
CA TRP A 124 11.69 12.85 -13.65
C TRP A 124 10.33 12.20 -13.84
N LEU A 125 9.81 11.49 -12.81
CA LEU A 125 8.57 10.73 -12.96
C LEU A 125 7.33 11.63 -12.85
N CYS A 126 7.27 12.53 -11.87
CA CYS A 126 6.07 13.35 -11.68
C CYS A 126 5.95 14.50 -12.68
N ASP A 127 7.06 14.90 -13.34
CA ASP A 127 7.13 15.90 -14.41
C ASP A 127 6.26 17.15 -14.12
N LEU A 128 6.56 17.82 -13.00
CA LEU A 128 5.82 18.99 -12.53
C LEU A 128 6.53 20.32 -12.88
N GLY A 129 7.63 20.25 -13.61
CA GLY A 129 8.41 21.44 -14.00
C GLY A 129 8.81 22.29 -12.79
N GLU A 130 8.61 23.60 -12.88
CA GLU A 130 8.95 24.57 -11.82
C GLU A 130 8.12 24.37 -10.53
N TYR A 131 6.96 23.73 -10.62
CA TYR A 131 6.16 23.43 -9.42
C TYR A 131 6.89 22.51 -8.45
N PHE A 132 7.84 21.69 -8.92
CA PHE A 132 8.58 20.78 -8.05
C PHE A 132 9.32 21.52 -6.92
N ASP A 133 9.67 22.77 -7.16
CA ASP A 133 10.36 23.65 -6.22
C ASP A 133 9.40 24.61 -5.47
N GLN A 134 8.09 24.39 -5.61
CA GLN A 134 7.04 25.09 -4.89
C GLN A 134 6.48 24.25 -3.74
N PRO A 135 5.93 24.86 -2.68
CA PRO A 135 5.31 24.13 -1.59
C PRO A 135 4.14 23.23 -2.06
N LEU A 136 4.06 22.00 -1.54
CA LEU A 136 2.97 21.06 -1.89
C LEU A 136 1.57 21.60 -1.60
N GLY A 137 1.46 22.58 -0.69
CA GLY A 137 0.19 23.27 -0.41
C GLY A 137 -0.40 24.00 -1.61
N THR A 138 0.44 24.40 -2.59
CA THR A 138 0.01 25.09 -3.83
C THR A 138 -0.43 24.13 -4.93
N TYR A 139 -0.17 22.82 -4.75
CA TYR A 139 -0.47 21.82 -5.78
C TYR A 139 -1.95 21.53 -5.90
N SER A 140 -2.40 21.26 -7.12
CA SER A 140 -3.70 20.62 -7.35
C SER A 140 -3.70 19.19 -6.74
N SER A 141 -4.90 18.60 -6.60
CA SER A 141 -5.02 17.21 -6.15
C SER A 141 -4.27 16.24 -7.08
N GLY A 142 -4.35 16.45 -8.39
CA GLY A 142 -3.63 15.66 -9.39
C GLY A 142 -2.10 15.80 -9.27
N MET A 143 -1.58 17.00 -9.10
CA MET A 143 -0.14 17.23 -8.91
C MET A 143 0.37 16.55 -7.64
N ARG A 144 -0.36 16.66 -6.52
CA ARG A 144 -0.03 15.97 -5.27
C ARG A 144 -0.03 14.45 -5.46
N ALA A 145 -1.04 13.92 -6.14
CA ALA A 145 -1.13 12.50 -6.40
C ALA A 145 0.02 11.99 -7.29
N ARG A 146 0.42 12.73 -8.34
CA ARG A 146 1.59 12.41 -9.17
C ARG A 146 2.88 12.39 -8.35
N PHE A 147 3.10 13.40 -7.51
CA PHE A 147 4.30 13.45 -6.66
C PHE A 147 4.34 12.31 -5.63
N THR A 148 3.23 12.05 -4.91
CA THR A 148 3.20 10.97 -3.91
C THR A 148 3.37 9.59 -4.55
N PHE A 149 2.86 9.39 -5.75
CA PHE A 149 3.08 8.16 -6.50
C PHE A 149 4.52 8.01 -6.95
N ALA A 150 5.12 9.09 -7.48
CA ALA A 150 6.53 9.09 -7.86
C ALA A 150 7.44 8.81 -6.65
N LEU A 151 7.14 9.42 -5.50
CA LEU A 151 7.86 9.18 -4.26
C LEU A 151 7.73 7.73 -3.80
N LEU A 152 6.53 7.13 -3.87
CA LEU A 152 6.32 5.72 -3.55
C LEU A 152 7.19 4.81 -4.43
N LEU A 153 7.24 5.08 -5.73
CA LEU A 153 8.03 4.28 -6.67
C LEU A 153 9.55 4.53 -6.58
N ALA A 154 9.97 5.68 -6.07
CA ALA A 154 11.38 5.97 -5.80
C ALA A 154 11.94 5.16 -4.63
N LEU A 155 11.06 4.66 -3.75
CA LEU A 155 11.42 3.84 -2.60
C LEU A 155 11.26 2.36 -2.94
N ASP A 156 12.18 1.55 -2.43
CA ASP A 156 12.12 0.10 -2.63
C ASP A 156 11.35 -0.56 -1.48
N PHE A 157 10.19 -1.11 -1.79
CA PHE A 157 9.37 -1.89 -0.87
C PHE A 157 9.25 -3.34 -1.35
N ASP A 158 9.16 -4.26 -0.41
CA ASP A 158 8.91 -5.67 -0.68
C ASP A 158 7.41 -5.94 -0.88
N ILE A 159 6.56 -5.14 -0.19
CA ILE A 159 5.10 -5.16 -0.31
C ILE A 159 4.59 -3.75 -0.60
N TYR A 160 3.84 -3.58 -1.69
CA TYR A 160 3.09 -2.36 -2.02
C TYR A 160 1.64 -2.47 -1.58
N LEU A 161 1.16 -1.46 -0.84
CA LEU A 161 -0.23 -1.39 -0.37
C LEU A 161 -1.06 -0.44 -1.23
N VAL A 162 -2.21 -0.94 -1.72
CA VAL A 162 -3.14 -0.17 -2.55
C VAL A 162 -4.53 -0.18 -1.89
N ASP A 163 -5.07 1.00 -1.55
CA ASP A 163 -6.41 1.17 -1.00
C ASP A 163 -7.34 1.75 -2.08
N GLU A 164 -8.34 0.97 -2.49
CA GLU A 164 -9.37 1.33 -3.48
C GLU A 164 -8.87 1.68 -4.91
N GLY A 165 -7.85 0.96 -5.35
CA GLY A 165 -7.43 0.98 -6.75
C GLY A 165 -6.29 1.95 -7.05
N MET A 166 -5.79 1.82 -8.26
CA MET A 166 -4.74 2.70 -8.77
C MET A 166 -5.32 4.09 -9.05
N PRO A 167 -4.66 5.16 -8.60
CA PRO A 167 -5.11 6.50 -8.94
C PRO A 167 -5.14 6.65 -10.46
N THR A 168 -6.32 6.90 -11.02
CA THR A 168 -6.44 7.32 -12.41
C THR A 168 -6.17 8.82 -12.48
N TYR A 169 -5.02 9.16 -13.01
CA TYR A 169 -4.68 10.57 -13.23
C TYR A 169 -5.31 11.04 -14.54
N THR A 170 -5.62 12.32 -14.64
CA THR A 170 -6.13 12.95 -15.87
C THR A 170 -5.06 12.99 -16.98
N ASP A 171 -3.80 12.86 -16.60
CA ASP A 171 -2.64 12.86 -17.52
C ASP A 171 -2.38 11.44 -18.04
N VAL A 172 -2.68 11.22 -19.32
CA VAL A 172 -2.55 9.92 -19.99
C VAL A 172 -1.10 9.46 -20.05
N GLU A 173 -0.15 10.37 -20.29
CA GLU A 173 1.26 10.05 -20.39
C GLU A 173 1.83 9.62 -19.05
N PHE A 174 1.49 10.35 -17.99
CA PHE A 174 1.86 9.95 -16.62
C PHE A 174 1.31 8.57 -16.26
N ASN A 175 0.02 8.32 -16.55
CA ASN A 175 -0.61 7.02 -16.28
C ASN A 175 0.12 5.87 -16.97
N ARG A 176 0.46 6.05 -18.25
CA ARG A 176 1.20 5.03 -19.01
C ARG A 176 2.57 4.77 -18.40
N LYS A 177 3.37 5.82 -18.22
CA LYS A 177 4.74 5.75 -17.66
C LYS A 177 4.76 5.14 -16.25
N ALA A 178 3.89 5.62 -15.37
CA ALA A 178 3.76 5.15 -14.01
C ALA A 178 3.26 3.70 -13.95
N GLY A 179 2.32 3.34 -14.82
CA GLY A 179 1.80 1.98 -14.95
C GLY A 179 2.85 0.99 -15.42
N ASP A 180 3.66 1.34 -16.42
CA ASP A 180 4.75 0.51 -16.93
C ASP A 180 5.79 0.23 -15.83
N ILE A 181 6.19 1.27 -15.08
CA ILE A 181 7.14 1.14 -13.97
C ILE A 181 6.58 0.26 -12.86
N LEU A 182 5.31 0.47 -12.48
CA LEU A 182 4.68 -0.36 -11.45
C LEU A 182 4.56 -1.81 -11.90
N ALA A 183 4.14 -2.06 -13.15
CA ALA A 183 4.04 -3.41 -13.70
C ALA A 183 5.39 -4.14 -13.66
N GLU A 184 6.49 -3.46 -13.97
CA GLU A 184 7.84 -4.02 -13.84
C GLU A 184 8.20 -4.32 -12.38
N ARG A 185 7.91 -3.40 -11.45
CA ARG A 185 8.12 -3.63 -10.01
C ARG A 185 7.36 -4.85 -9.50
N LEU A 186 6.11 -5.01 -9.91
CA LEU A 186 5.25 -6.11 -9.45
C LEU A 186 5.70 -7.51 -9.94
N ARG A 187 6.67 -7.59 -10.85
CA ARG A 187 7.28 -8.87 -11.24
C ARG A 187 8.15 -9.46 -10.13
N THR A 188 8.71 -8.62 -9.27
CA THR A 188 9.68 -9.01 -8.23
C THR A 188 9.23 -8.68 -6.82
N THR A 189 8.10 -7.99 -6.67
CA THR A 189 7.56 -7.55 -5.39
C THR A 189 6.12 -8.07 -5.20
N THR A 190 5.61 -7.94 -4.00
CA THR A 190 4.23 -8.31 -3.66
C THR A 190 3.34 -7.07 -3.65
N MET A 191 2.12 -7.19 -4.16
CA MET A 191 1.09 -6.18 -3.98
C MET A 191 -0.04 -6.71 -3.11
N ILE A 192 -0.49 -5.90 -2.16
CA ILE A 192 -1.76 -6.10 -1.45
C ILE A 192 -2.70 -4.99 -1.87
N MET A 193 -3.76 -5.36 -2.57
CA MET A 193 -4.78 -4.42 -3.04
C MET A 193 -6.10 -4.68 -2.33
N VAL A 194 -6.68 -3.65 -1.73
CA VAL A 194 -8.00 -3.73 -1.09
C VAL A 194 -9.01 -2.95 -1.93
N SER A 195 -10.11 -3.58 -2.32
CA SER A 195 -11.15 -2.98 -3.16
C SER A 195 -12.53 -3.56 -2.84
N HIS A 196 -13.56 -2.78 -3.15
CA HIS A 196 -14.93 -3.27 -3.19
C HIS A 196 -15.33 -3.76 -4.60
N GLN A 197 -14.46 -3.60 -5.60
CA GLN A 197 -14.72 -3.95 -7.00
C GLN A 197 -13.81 -5.12 -7.42
N PRO A 198 -14.36 -6.33 -7.65
CA PRO A 198 -13.58 -7.49 -8.07
C PRO A 198 -12.79 -7.27 -9.37
N GLU A 199 -13.36 -6.51 -10.32
CA GLU A 199 -12.75 -6.24 -11.63
C GLU A 199 -11.42 -5.48 -11.50
N THR A 200 -11.32 -4.61 -10.48
CA THR A 200 -10.10 -3.86 -10.19
C THR A 200 -8.98 -4.81 -9.74
N LEU A 201 -9.31 -5.85 -8.98
CA LEU A 201 -8.35 -6.82 -8.47
C LEU A 201 -7.85 -7.79 -9.54
N ALA A 202 -8.73 -8.18 -10.48
CA ALA A 202 -8.48 -9.26 -11.45
C ALA A 202 -7.20 -9.10 -12.28
N ARG A 203 -6.70 -7.88 -12.43
CA ARG A 203 -5.50 -7.57 -13.23
C ARG A 203 -4.18 -7.75 -12.48
N PHE A 204 -4.21 -7.79 -11.16
CA PHE A 204 -3.00 -7.58 -10.35
C PHE A 204 -2.76 -8.67 -9.30
N VAL A 205 -3.76 -9.50 -9.00
CA VAL A 205 -3.67 -10.43 -7.88
C VAL A 205 -3.70 -11.89 -8.31
N SER A 206 -2.93 -12.70 -7.61
CA SER A 206 -2.89 -14.15 -7.80
C SER A 206 -3.72 -14.91 -6.74
N LYS A 207 -3.85 -14.33 -5.54
CA LYS A 207 -4.68 -14.84 -4.45
C LYS A 207 -5.68 -13.79 -4.02
N ALA A 208 -6.75 -14.22 -3.38
CA ALA A 208 -7.76 -13.30 -2.90
C ALA A 208 -8.19 -13.61 -1.46
N ALA A 209 -8.77 -12.61 -0.82
CA ALA A 209 -9.42 -12.74 0.47
C ALA A 209 -10.71 -11.92 0.51
N VAL A 210 -11.62 -12.28 1.39
CA VAL A 210 -12.83 -11.49 1.70
C VAL A 210 -12.76 -11.07 3.16
N LEU A 211 -12.83 -9.76 3.40
CA LEU A 211 -12.97 -9.21 4.75
C LEU A 211 -14.46 -9.18 5.13
N ARG A 212 -14.84 -10.04 6.07
CA ARG A 212 -16.22 -10.21 6.51
C ARG A 212 -16.27 -10.46 8.01
N ASP A 213 -17.23 -9.83 8.69
CA ASP A 213 -17.53 -10.05 10.12
C ASP A 213 -16.29 -10.03 11.01
N GLY A 214 -15.35 -9.12 10.69
CA GLY A 214 -14.08 -9.00 11.39
C GLY A 214 -13.05 -10.08 11.08
N LYS A 215 -13.29 -10.96 10.12
CA LYS A 215 -12.37 -12.02 9.70
C LYS A 215 -11.93 -11.85 8.25
N LEU A 216 -10.73 -12.34 7.96
CA LEU A 216 -10.20 -12.41 6.61
C LEU A 216 -10.27 -13.87 6.13
N HIS A 217 -11.15 -14.13 5.17
CA HIS A 217 -11.29 -15.46 4.55
C HIS A 217 -10.40 -15.52 3.32
N MET A 218 -9.38 -16.39 3.36
CA MET A 218 -8.40 -16.55 2.29
C MET A 218 -8.89 -17.56 1.23
N PHE A 219 -8.60 -17.27 -0.05
CA PHE A 219 -8.93 -18.08 -1.21
C PHE A 219 -7.72 -18.18 -2.14
N ASP A 220 -7.61 -19.30 -2.83
CA ASP A 220 -6.54 -19.52 -3.80
C ASP A 220 -6.78 -18.80 -5.14
N SER A 221 -8.01 -18.34 -5.39
CA SER A 221 -8.37 -17.57 -6.58
C SER A 221 -9.35 -16.43 -6.28
N LEU A 222 -9.37 -15.42 -7.17
CA LEU A 222 -10.34 -14.33 -7.09
C LEU A 222 -11.77 -14.82 -7.38
N GLU A 223 -11.92 -15.81 -8.23
CA GLU A 223 -13.22 -16.40 -8.60
C GLU A 223 -13.92 -17.03 -7.40
N GLU A 224 -13.17 -17.77 -6.58
CA GLU A 224 -13.70 -18.34 -5.33
C GLU A 224 -14.11 -17.25 -4.33
N ALA A 225 -13.25 -16.22 -4.18
CA ALA A 225 -13.55 -15.09 -3.31
C ALA A 225 -14.79 -14.31 -3.76
N LYS A 226 -15.00 -14.15 -5.07
CA LYS A 226 -16.20 -13.52 -5.64
C LYS A 226 -17.48 -14.24 -5.27
N GLN A 227 -17.50 -15.57 -5.30
CA GLN A 227 -18.69 -16.35 -4.95
C GLN A 227 -19.19 -16.03 -3.53
N LEU A 228 -18.27 -15.91 -2.57
CA LEU A 228 -18.62 -15.50 -1.21
C LEU A 228 -19.03 -14.02 -1.16
N TYR A 229 -18.34 -13.16 -1.89
CA TYR A 229 -18.57 -11.72 -1.90
C TYR A 229 -19.92 -11.35 -2.52
N ASP A 230 -20.28 -11.93 -3.68
CA ASP A 230 -21.51 -11.63 -4.43
C ASP A 230 -22.77 -12.18 -3.75
N TYR A 231 -22.66 -13.32 -3.08
CA TYR A 231 -23.78 -13.89 -2.31
C TYR A 231 -24.33 -12.91 -1.28
N GLU A 232 -23.55 -11.96 -0.83
CA GLU A 232 -23.86 -11.02 0.25
C GLU A 232 -24.28 -9.64 -0.21
N THR A 233 -23.78 -9.17 -1.37
CA THR A 233 -24.21 -7.89 -1.92
C THR A 233 -25.63 -7.95 -2.47
N HIS A 234 -26.22 -9.16 -2.61
CA HIS A 234 -27.55 -9.41 -3.14
C HIS A 234 -28.51 -9.99 -2.09
N SER A 235 -28.08 -10.19 -0.84
CA SER A 235 -28.90 -10.59 0.32
C SER A 235 -29.15 -9.43 1.25
#